data_eaed0c75a2a3215f4ab0131bb9f0a053
#
_entry.id   eaed0c75a2a3215f4ab0131bb9f0a053
#
_cell.length_a   1.000
_cell.length_b   1.000
_cell.length_c   1.000
_cell.angle_alpha   90.00
_cell.angle_beta   90.00
_cell.angle_gamma   90.00
#
_symmetry.space_group_name_H-M   'P 1'
#
loop_
_entity.id
_entity.type
_entity.pdbx_description
1 polymer ?
#
loop_
_entity_poly.entity_id
_entity_poly.type
_entity_poly.pdbx_seq_one_letter_code
_entity_poly.pdbx_strand_id
1 'polypeptide(L)'
;PDGLVLFDTGMHPGLQHDVERLGRSTSFLTVDYHPGEEVSARLDGLGIRPADIDRVVISHLHFDHAGGCGQLPEARLVVNRAEWEAGQDQALIDGGVYHPIDYELGHEVEQVDDGHDVFGDGRLICVATPGHTAGHQALRVELESGPVVLTGDCIYFDRMLAEMRVPRFGFDADLQRESMRRLATMRDHGCRLLYGHDREQLDGLPDGGLA
;
A
#
# COMPACT_ATOMS: atom_id res chain seq x y z
N PRO A 1 -6.82 11.99 -19.55
CA PRO A 1 -6.38 11.07 -18.51
C PRO A 1 -4.86 11.09 -18.50
N ASP A 2 -4.29 11.29 -17.34
CA ASP A 2 -2.90 11.67 -17.19
C ASP A 2 -2.04 10.48 -16.82
N GLY A 3 -2.54 9.24 -17.01
CA GLY A 3 -1.83 7.99 -16.82
C GLY A 3 -2.58 6.98 -15.94
N LEU A 4 -2.00 5.80 -15.77
CA LEU A 4 -2.47 4.76 -14.88
C LEU A 4 -1.68 4.79 -13.57
N VAL A 5 -2.39 4.74 -12.45
CA VAL A 5 -1.81 4.70 -11.10
C VAL A 5 -2.21 3.41 -10.42
N LEU A 6 -1.24 2.73 -9.83
CA LEU A 6 -1.46 1.59 -8.96
C LEU A 6 -1.25 2.03 -7.50
N PHE A 7 -2.04 1.48 -6.58
CA PHE A 7 -1.81 1.61 -5.14
C PHE A 7 -1.32 0.27 -4.61
N ASP A 8 -0.07 0.23 -4.16
CA ASP A 8 0.68 -0.96 -3.76
C ASP A 8 0.88 -2.00 -4.89
N THR A 9 1.77 -2.95 -4.67
CA THR A 9 2.17 -3.94 -5.68
C THR A 9 2.01 -5.38 -5.21
N GLY A 10 1.63 -5.59 -3.96
CA GLY A 10 1.60 -6.92 -3.37
C GLY A 10 2.98 -7.53 -3.15
N MET A 11 3.01 -8.84 -2.99
CA MET A 11 4.21 -9.62 -2.70
C MET A 11 5.08 -9.86 -3.94
N HIS A 12 6.38 -10.06 -3.70
CA HIS A 12 7.31 -10.49 -4.75
C HIS A 12 6.98 -11.91 -5.25
N PRO A 13 6.90 -12.15 -6.59
CA PRO A 13 6.53 -13.47 -7.13
C PRO A 13 7.46 -14.62 -6.71
N GLY A 14 8.69 -14.32 -6.35
CA GLY A 14 9.61 -15.31 -5.80
C GLY A 14 9.10 -16.00 -4.52
N LEU A 15 8.21 -15.36 -3.76
CA LEU A 15 7.62 -15.94 -2.54
C LEU A 15 6.68 -17.12 -2.82
N GLN A 16 6.25 -17.30 -4.07
CA GLN A 16 5.51 -18.50 -4.51
C GLN A 16 6.34 -19.79 -4.41
N HIS A 17 7.67 -19.68 -4.33
CA HIS A 17 8.58 -20.80 -4.37
C HIS A 17 9.65 -20.77 -3.27
N ASP A 18 9.98 -19.58 -2.76
CA ASP A 18 11.06 -19.39 -1.80
C ASP A 18 10.66 -18.36 -0.74
N VAL A 19 10.14 -18.87 0.38
CA VAL A 19 9.77 -18.04 1.55
C VAL A 19 10.99 -17.52 2.31
N GLU A 20 12.17 -18.13 2.14
CA GLU A 20 13.41 -17.68 2.80
C GLU A 20 13.82 -16.27 2.37
N ARG A 21 13.26 -15.77 1.25
CA ARG A 21 13.39 -14.36 0.83
C ARG A 21 12.97 -13.37 1.93
N LEU A 22 12.04 -13.75 2.79
CA LEU A 22 11.58 -12.93 3.93
C LEU A 22 12.53 -12.98 5.15
N GLY A 23 13.60 -13.77 5.09
CA GLY A 23 14.58 -13.85 6.15
C GLY A 23 13.95 -14.19 7.51
N ARG A 24 14.14 -13.31 8.50
CA ARG A 24 13.63 -13.53 9.87
C ARG A 24 12.11 -13.58 9.97
N SER A 25 11.40 -12.95 9.03
CA SER A 25 9.94 -12.91 9.03
C SER A 25 9.31 -14.29 8.81
N THR A 26 10.04 -15.26 8.23
CA THR A 26 9.59 -16.65 8.07
C THR A 26 9.25 -17.34 9.39
N SER A 27 9.80 -16.87 10.50
CA SER A 27 9.59 -17.48 11.82
C SER A 27 8.17 -17.27 12.39
N PHE A 28 7.41 -16.31 11.86
CA PHE A 28 6.08 -15.95 12.36
C PHE A 28 5.03 -15.72 11.24
N LEU A 29 5.44 -15.82 9.97
CA LEU A 29 4.55 -15.69 8.82
C LEU A 29 4.41 -17.02 8.09
N THR A 30 3.21 -17.30 7.60
CA THR A 30 2.95 -18.34 6.60
C THR A 30 2.48 -17.64 5.34
N VAL A 31 3.18 -17.90 4.24
CA VAL A 31 2.82 -17.33 2.93
C VAL A 31 2.05 -18.38 2.15
N ASP A 32 0.82 -18.02 1.76
CA ASP A 32 -0.02 -18.78 0.84
C ASP A 32 -0.20 -17.92 -0.42
N TYR A 33 0.65 -18.13 -1.42
CA TYR A 33 0.78 -17.25 -2.59
C TYR A 33 1.02 -18.10 -3.85
N HIS A 34 0.11 -18.01 -4.81
CA HIS A 34 0.08 -18.85 -5.97
C HIS A 34 0.38 -18.10 -7.27
N PRO A 35 0.89 -18.81 -8.31
CA PRO A 35 1.01 -18.25 -9.65
C PRO A 35 -0.32 -17.68 -10.15
N GLY A 36 -0.27 -16.46 -10.70
CA GLY A 36 -1.43 -15.69 -11.13
C GLY A 36 -1.97 -14.70 -10.09
N GLU A 37 -1.38 -14.65 -8.90
CA GLU A 37 -1.73 -13.68 -7.85
C GLU A 37 -0.80 -12.47 -7.83
N GLU A 38 0.35 -12.54 -8.52
CA GLU A 38 1.29 -11.45 -8.68
C GLU A 38 0.69 -10.28 -9.49
N VAL A 39 1.18 -9.07 -9.21
CA VAL A 39 0.63 -7.83 -9.80
C VAL A 39 0.63 -7.84 -11.32
N SER A 40 1.67 -8.37 -11.97
CA SER A 40 1.72 -8.48 -13.44
C SER A 40 0.60 -9.35 -14.01
N ALA A 41 0.31 -10.49 -13.38
CA ALA A 41 -0.78 -11.37 -13.81
C ALA A 41 -2.16 -10.76 -13.54
N ARG A 42 -2.32 -10.03 -12.42
CA ARG A 42 -3.56 -9.30 -12.13
C ARG A 42 -3.82 -8.19 -13.14
N LEU A 43 -2.79 -7.44 -13.53
CA LEU A 43 -2.87 -6.42 -14.58
C LEU A 43 -3.21 -7.04 -15.94
N ASP A 44 -2.56 -8.16 -16.30
CA ASP A 44 -2.86 -8.89 -17.55
C ASP A 44 -4.32 -9.34 -17.61
N GLY A 45 -4.85 -9.84 -16.48
CA GLY A 45 -6.28 -10.18 -16.35
C GLY A 45 -7.24 -9.01 -16.59
N LEU A 46 -6.78 -7.77 -16.43
CA LEU A 46 -7.50 -6.53 -16.73
C LEU A 46 -7.19 -5.99 -18.14
N GLY A 47 -6.31 -6.64 -18.89
CA GLY A 47 -5.83 -6.19 -20.19
C GLY A 47 -4.87 -4.99 -20.10
N ILE A 48 -4.23 -4.79 -18.94
CA ILE A 48 -3.27 -3.71 -18.67
C ILE A 48 -1.87 -4.32 -18.69
N ARG A 49 -0.97 -3.74 -19.47
CA ARG A 49 0.44 -4.16 -19.44
C ARG A 49 1.16 -3.50 -18.27
N PRO A 50 2.08 -4.17 -17.59
CA PRO A 50 2.92 -3.56 -16.55
C PRO A 50 3.60 -2.26 -16.98
N ALA A 51 4.03 -2.16 -18.25
CA ALA A 51 4.65 -0.97 -18.82
C ALA A 51 3.66 0.21 -19.05
N ASP A 52 2.35 0.00 -18.91
CA ASP A 52 1.35 1.05 -19.01
C ASP A 52 1.09 1.75 -17.65
N ILE A 53 1.68 1.25 -16.57
CA ILE A 53 1.59 1.88 -15.25
C ILE A 53 2.60 3.02 -15.16
N ASP A 54 2.10 4.24 -15.02
CA ASP A 54 2.92 5.44 -14.93
C ASP A 54 3.47 5.68 -13.53
N ARG A 55 2.65 5.42 -12.50
CA ARG A 55 3.01 5.62 -11.11
C ARG A 55 2.49 4.51 -10.22
N VAL A 56 3.26 4.20 -9.19
CA VAL A 56 2.82 3.36 -8.08
C VAL A 56 2.86 4.21 -6.81
N VAL A 57 1.73 4.45 -6.21
CA VAL A 57 1.66 5.03 -4.87
C VAL A 57 1.85 3.89 -3.89
N ILE A 58 2.95 3.88 -3.17
CA ILE A 58 3.26 2.87 -2.16
C ILE A 58 2.74 3.35 -0.81
N SER A 59 1.87 2.55 -0.19
CA SER A 59 1.36 2.86 1.14
C SER A 59 2.48 2.83 2.18
N HIS A 60 3.32 1.79 2.11
CA HIS A 60 4.51 1.60 2.91
C HIS A 60 5.40 0.48 2.31
N LEU A 61 6.63 0.34 2.80
CA LEU A 61 7.66 -0.50 2.16
C LEU A 61 7.73 -1.94 2.72
N HIS A 62 6.67 -2.47 3.35
CA HIS A 62 6.64 -3.89 3.70
C HIS A 62 6.56 -4.77 2.45
N PHE A 63 7.03 -6.01 2.59
CA PHE A 63 7.19 -6.98 1.50
C PHE A 63 5.90 -7.32 0.75
N ASP A 64 4.76 -7.22 1.41
CA ASP A 64 3.43 -7.50 0.87
C ASP A 64 2.74 -6.29 0.22
N HIS A 65 3.40 -5.13 0.23
CA HIS A 65 2.97 -3.90 -0.43
C HIS A 65 3.96 -3.45 -1.52
N ALA A 66 5.26 -3.51 -1.25
CA ALA A 66 6.31 -3.09 -2.19
C ALA A 66 6.96 -4.26 -2.95
N GLY A 67 6.66 -5.52 -2.59
CA GLY A 67 7.34 -6.69 -3.13
C GLY A 67 7.21 -6.88 -4.64
N GLY A 68 6.13 -6.41 -5.23
CA GLY A 68 5.88 -6.50 -6.67
C GLY A 68 6.50 -5.38 -7.52
N CYS A 69 7.18 -4.37 -6.93
CA CYS A 69 7.73 -3.24 -7.68
C CYS A 69 8.60 -3.65 -8.88
N GLY A 70 9.38 -4.72 -8.75
CA GLY A 70 10.23 -5.22 -9.83
C GLY A 70 9.48 -5.68 -11.08
N GLN A 71 8.17 -5.88 -11.00
CA GLN A 71 7.34 -6.22 -12.16
C GLN A 71 6.85 -4.99 -12.95
N LEU A 72 7.12 -3.77 -12.44
CA LEU A 72 6.67 -2.48 -12.99
C LEU A 72 7.87 -1.56 -13.25
N PRO A 73 8.85 -1.97 -14.07
CA PRO A 73 10.16 -1.32 -14.15
C PRO A 73 10.12 0.13 -14.69
N GLU A 74 9.07 0.51 -15.39
CA GLU A 74 8.92 1.84 -15.99
C GLU A 74 8.15 2.81 -15.05
N ALA A 75 7.53 2.29 -13.98
CA ALA A 75 6.70 3.09 -13.10
C ALA A 75 7.56 3.96 -12.15
N ARG A 76 7.10 5.18 -11.88
CA ARG A 76 7.64 6.01 -10.80
C ARG A 76 7.00 5.58 -9.47
N LEU A 77 7.81 5.41 -8.43
CA LEU A 77 7.32 5.14 -7.07
C LEU A 77 7.04 6.45 -6.35
N VAL A 78 5.82 6.63 -5.86
CA VAL A 78 5.40 7.75 -5.01
C VAL A 78 5.35 7.26 -3.58
N VAL A 79 6.31 7.67 -2.76
CA VAL A 79 6.53 7.15 -1.40
C VAL A 79 6.58 8.31 -0.41
N ASN A 80 5.95 8.15 0.75
CA ASN A 80 6.11 9.16 1.80
C ASN A 80 7.59 9.29 2.19
N ARG A 81 8.07 10.53 2.39
CA ARG A 81 9.47 10.82 2.73
C ARG A 81 9.95 10.06 3.96
N ALA A 82 9.15 10.07 5.04
CA ALA A 82 9.51 9.37 6.27
C ALA A 82 9.54 7.84 6.09
N GLU A 83 8.72 7.30 5.18
CA GLU A 83 8.76 5.88 4.84
C GLU A 83 10.01 5.51 4.06
N TRP A 84 10.37 6.34 3.07
CA TRP A 84 11.60 6.13 2.31
C TRP A 84 12.84 6.21 3.20
N GLU A 85 12.88 7.20 4.11
CA GLU A 85 13.98 7.33 5.10
C GLU A 85 14.05 6.12 6.03
N ALA A 86 12.90 5.64 6.53
CA ALA A 86 12.84 4.44 7.38
C ALA A 86 13.27 3.17 6.63
N GLY A 87 12.91 3.05 5.34
CA GLY A 87 13.32 1.96 4.47
C GLY A 87 14.84 1.91 4.21
N GLN A 88 15.59 2.99 4.52
CA GLN A 88 17.05 3.06 4.43
C GLN A 88 17.73 2.82 5.80
N ASP A 89 16.97 2.67 6.87
CA ASP A 89 17.53 2.43 8.21
C ASP A 89 18.06 1.00 8.33
N GLN A 90 19.37 0.87 8.48
CA GLN A 90 20.04 -0.43 8.54
C GLN A 90 19.55 -1.30 9.72
N ALA A 91 19.18 -0.69 10.85
CA ALA A 91 18.69 -1.45 12.00
C ALA A 91 17.30 -2.07 11.72
N LEU A 92 16.43 -1.37 10.97
CA LEU A 92 15.14 -1.89 10.56
C LEU A 92 15.29 -2.96 9.46
N ILE A 93 16.23 -2.78 8.54
CA ILE A 93 16.59 -3.78 7.52
C ILE A 93 17.13 -5.05 8.17
N ASP A 94 18.11 -4.93 9.07
CA ASP A 94 18.68 -6.06 9.79
C ASP A 94 17.65 -6.75 10.71
N GLY A 95 16.67 -5.99 11.18
CA GLY A 95 15.52 -6.48 11.94
C GLY A 95 14.50 -7.25 11.09
N GLY A 96 14.56 -7.14 9.76
CA GLY A 96 13.63 -7.78 8.82
C GLY A 96 12.30 -7.05 8.71
N VAL A 97 12.27 -5.75 9.06
CA VAL A 97 11.08 -4.89 8.85
C VAL A 97 10.98 -4.47 7.39
N TYR A 98 12.11 -4.09 6.80
CA TYR A 98 12.21 -3.66 5.41
C TYR A 98 13.15 -4.56 4.60
N HIS A 99 12.82 -4.73 3.33
CA HIS A 99 13.56 -5.55 2.37
C HIS A 99 13.95 -4.71 1.13
N PRO A 100 15.10 -3.99 1.14
CA PRO A 100 15.52 -3.12 0.02
C PRO A 100 15.55 -3.81 -1.34
N ILE A 101 15.74 -5.12 -1.36
CA ILE A 101 15.67 -5.94 -2.57
C ILE A 101 14.30 -5.87 -3.28
N ASP A 102 13.26 -5.37 -2.63
CA ASP A 102 11.91 -5.25 -3.17
C ASP A 102 11.63 -3.86 -3.78
N TYR A 103 12.35 -2.80 -3.36
CA TYR A 103 12.08 -1.41 -3.79
C TYR A 103 13.31 -0.61 -4.23
N GLU A 104 14.55 -1.01 -3.90
CA GLU A 104 15.77 -0.39 -4.42
C GLU A 104 16.17 -0.98 -5.78
N LEU A 105 15.29 -0.87 -6.76
CA LEU A 105 15.41 -1.51 -8.07
C LEU A 105 15.76 -0.54 -9.20
N GLY A 106 16.10 0.71 -8.85
CA GLY A 106 16.47 1.75 -9.82
C GLY A 106 15.28 2.54 -10.40
N HIS A 107 14.08 2.38 -9.83
CA HIS A 107 12.94 3.24 -10.16
C HIS A 107 13.23 4.71 -9.83
N GLU A 108 12.61 5.62 -10.57
CA GLU A 108 12.48 7.01 -10.11
C GLU A 108 11.58 7.04 -8.87
N VAL A 109 12.08 7.60 -7.76
CA VAL A 109 11.35 7.71 -6.49
C VAL A 109 10.98 9.16 -6.24
N GLU A 110 9.68 9.43 -6.19
CA GLU A 110 9.11 10.71 -5.80
C GLU A 110 8.77 10.65 -4.30
N GLN A 111 9.60 11.29 -3.48
CA GLN A 111 9.37 11.39 -2.05
C GLN A 111 8.38 12.51 -1.77
N VAL A 112 7.25 12.17 -1.14
CA VAL A 112 6.14 13.09 -0.92
C VAL A 112 5.84 13.29 0.56
N ASP A 113 5.10 14.36 0.85
CA ASP A 113 4.60 14.68 2.18
C ASP A 113 3.06 14.59 2.19
N ASP A 114 2.45 14.79 3.37
CA ASP A 114 0.99 14.77 3.54
C ASP A 114 0.28 15.75 2.60
N GLY A 115 -0.79 15.31 1.96
CA GLY A 115 -1.58 16.12 1.04
C GLY A 115 -1.01 16.25 -0.37
N HIS A 116 0.02 15.47 -0.72
CA HIS A 116 0.55 15.45 -2.09
C HIS A 116 -0.52 15.03 -3.08
N ASP A 117 -0.70 15.82 -4.14
CA ASP A 117 -1.61 15.56 -5.24
C ASP A 117 -0.83 14.92 -6.39
N VAL A 118 -1.08 13.64 -6.65
CA VAL A 118 -0.31 12.82 -7.59
C VAL A 118 -0.29 13.39 -9.02
N PHE A 119 -1.37 14.04 -9.45
CA PHE A 119 -1.48 14.67 -10.77
C PHE A 119 -1.65 16.19 -10.72
N GLY A 120 -1.82 16.79 -9.54
CA GLY A 120 -2.05 18.22 -9.38
C GLY A 120 -3.47 18.68 -9.75
N ASP A 121 -4.43 17.78 -9.80
CA ASP A 121 -5.82 18.04 -10.24
C ASP A 121 -6.88 17.71 -9.16
N GLY A 122 -6.43 17.31 -7.97
CA GLY A 122 -7.28 17.00 -6.81
C GLY A 122 -7.87 15.60 -6.79
N ARG A 123 -7.63 14.79 -7.81
CA ARG A 123 -8.25 13.46 -7.92
C ARG A 123 -7.58 12.38 -7.08
N LEU A 124 -6.25 12.43 -6.92
CA LEU A 124 -5.47 11.43 -6.19
C LEU A 124 -4.59 12.15 -5.15
N ILE A 125 -4.97 12.04 -3.88
CA ILE A 125 -4.28 12.72 -2.79
C ILE A 125 -3.68 11.71 -1.83
N CYS A 126 -2.36 11.78 -1.64
CA CYS A 126 -1.67 11.04 -0.59
C CYS A 126 -2.04 11.60 0.79
N VAL A 127 -2.47 10.75 1.69
CA VAL A 127 -2.88 11.12 3.05
C VAL A 127 -1.94 10.42 4.02
N ALA A 128 -1.08 11.17 4.71
CA ALA A 128 -0.18 10.58 5.70
C ALA A 128 -0.99 9.93 6.83
N THR A 129 -0.71 8.66 7.09
CA THR A 129 -1.36 7.85 8.12
C THR A 129 -0.32 7.02 8.89
N PRO A 130 0.70 7.69 9.48
CA PRO A 130 1.79 7.01 10.16
C PRO A 130 1.32 6.21 11.37
N GLY A 131 2.13 5.25 11.78
CA GLY A 131 1.93 4.43 12.98
C GLY A 131 2.08 2.93 12.74
N HIS A 132 1.53 2.37 11.65
CA HIS A 132 1.88 1.03 11.20
C HIS A 132 3.36 0.98 10.80
N THR A 133 3.77 1.90 9.96
CA THR A 133 5.17 2.28 9.73
C THR A 133 5.36 3.77 9.97
N ALA A 134 6.60 4.26 9.95
CA ALA A 134 6.93 5.65 10.24
C ALA A 134 6.31 6.63 9.23
N GLY A 135 6.25 6.24 7.97
CA GLY A 135 5.76 7.08 6.88
C GLY A 135 4.59 6.47 6.12
N HIS A 136 3.83 5.56 6.73
CA HIS A 136 2.64 4.98 6.10
C HIS A 136 1.71 6.08 5.54
N GLN A 137 1.18 5.86 4.34
CA GLN A 137 0.20 6.74 3.71
C GLN A 137 -0.98 5.97 3.12
N ALA A 138 -2.17 6.55 3.21
CA ALA A 138 -3.38 6.16 2.50
C ALA A 138 -3.49 6.96 1.19
N LEU A 139 -4.35 6.53 0.26
CA LEU A 139 -4.63 7.25 -0.97
C LEU A 139 -6.12 7.60 -1.03
N ARG A 140 -6.43 8.91 -1.08
CA ARG A 140 -7.77 9.39 -1.37
C ARG A 140 -7.95 9.54 -2.87
N VAL A 141 -9.06 8.99 -3.37
CA VAL A 141 -9.42 8.96 -4.79
C VAL A 141 -10.79 9.63 -4.97
N GLU A 142 -10.87 10.64 -5.83
CA GLU A 142 -12.15 11.21 -6.26
C GLU A 142 -12.74 10.39 -7.40
N LEU A 143 -13.89 9.80 -7.17
CA LEU A 143 -14.67 9.08 -8.16
C LEU A 143 -15.99 9.84 -8.45
N GLU A 144 -16.65 9.55 -9.56
CA GLU A 144 -17.98 10.13 -9.87
C GLU A 144 -19.01 9.75 -8.81
N SER A 145 -18.88 8.57 -8.21
CA SER A 145 -19.75 8.08 -7.12
C SER A 145 -19.43 8.66 -5.74
N GLY A 146 -18.41 9.50 -5.64
CA GLY A 146 -17.93 10.12 -4.41
C GLY A 146 -16.52 9.65 -4.00
N PRO A 147 -15.91 10.33 -3.02
CA PRO A 147 -14.53 10.06 -2.63
C PRO A 147 -14.36 8.70 -1.93
N VAL A 148 -13.29 8.01 -2.29
CA VAL A 148 -12.85 6.75 -1.70
C VAL A 148 -11.47 6.94 -1.07
N VAL A 149 -11.18 6.24 0.03
CA VAL A 149 -9.85 6.19 0.62
C VAL A 149 -9.39 4.75 0.71
N LEU A 150 -8.29 4.45 0.03
CA LEU A 150 -7.55 3.19 0.15
C LEU A 150 -6.69 3.30 1.40
N THR A 151 -7.03 2.56 2.47
CA THR A 151 -6.45 2.80 3.80
C THR A 151 -5.09 2.17 4.02
N GLY A 152 -4.66 1.25 3.13
CA GLY A 152 -3.49 0.42 3.40
C GLY A 152 -3.58 -0.24 4.78
N ASP A 153 -2.45 -0.40 5.43
CA ASP A 153 -2.33 -1.07 6.72
C ASP A 153 -2.58 -0.16 7.93
N CYS A 154 -2.98 1.09 7.69
CA CYS A 154 -3.54 1.90 8.76
C CYS A 154 -4.79 1.23 9.34
N ILE A 155 -5.62 0.60 8.48
CA ILE A 155 -6.83 -0.13 8.87
C ILE A 155 -6.94 -1.39 8.02
N TYR A 156 -6.79 -2.58 8.61
CA TYR A 156 -6.89 -3.85 7.89
C TYR A 156 -8.33 -4.24 7.54
N PHE A 157 -9.28 -4.01 8.44
CA PHE A 157 -10.69 -4.37 8.29
C PHE A 157 -11.58 -3.54 9.22
N ASP A 158 -12.87 -3.49 8.92
CA ASP A 158 -13.85 -2.62 9.60
C ASP A 158 -13.84 -2.75 11.14
N ARG A 159 -13.75 -3.98 11.66
CA ARG A 159 -13.73 -4.22 13.10
C ARG A 159 -12.53 -3.57 13.80
N MET A 160 -11.38 -3.47 13.13
CA MET A 160 -10.19 -2.81 13.66
C MET A 160 -10.48 -1.33 13.92
N LEU A 161 -11.17 -0.68 12.99
CA LEU A 161 -11.59 0.72 13.15
C LEU A 161 -12.65 0.88 14.23
N ALA A 162 -13.67 0.01 14.25
CA ALA A 162 -14.75 0.08 15.23
C ALA A 162 -14.26 -0.09 16.68
N GLU A 163 -13.28 -0.95 16.90
CA GLU A 163 -12.69 -1.22 18.22
C GLU A 163 -11.48 -0.32 18.53
N MET A 164 -11.02 0.52 17.60
CA MET A 164 -9.77 1.29 17.69
C MET A 164 -8.57 0.42 18.09
N ARG A 165 -8.56 -0.79 17.57
CA ARG A 165 -7.58 -1.83 17.90
C ARG A 165 -6.48 -1.83 16.86
N VAL A 166 -5.24 -1.77 17.30
CA VAL A 166 -4.04 -1.85 16.44
C VAL A 166 -3.30 -3.17 16.69
N PRO A 167 -2.55 -3.68 15.70
CA PRO A 167 -1.68 -4.82 15.89
C PRO A 167 -0.66 -4.58 17.03
N ARG A 168 -0.10 -5.66 17.57
CA ARG A 168 0.96 -5.57 18.60
C ARG A 168 2.33 -5.27 18.00
N PHE A 169 2.45 -5.37 16.69
CA PHE A 169 3.62 -5.02 15.90
C PHE A 169 3.28 -3.76 15.09
N GLY A 170 4.28 -2.97 14.79
CA GLY A 170 4.16 -1.70 14.10
C GLY A 170 5.08 -0.66 14.73
N PHE A 171 5.18 0.48 14.11
CA PHE A 171 6.09 1.55 14.52
C PHE A 171 5.62 2.24 15.82
N ASP A 172 4.36 2.71 15.84
CA ASP A 172 3.78 3.42 16.98
C ASP A 172 2.25 3.23 17.03
N ALA A 173 1.78 2.54 18.08
CA ALA A 173 0.37 2.20 18.24
C ALA A 173 -0.53 3.42 18.50
N ASP A 174 -0.05 4.44 19.18
CA ASP A 174 -0.84 5.63 19.48
C ASP A 174 -0.95 6.52 18.26
N LEU A 175 0.15 6.67 17.51
CA LEU A 175 0.16 7.37 16.24
C LEU A 175 -0.74 6.68 15.20
N GLN A 176 -0.77 5.34 15.15
CA GLN A 176 -1.68 4.60 14.28
C GLN A 176 -3.15 4.86 14.67
N ARG A 177 -3.47 4.93 15.97
CA ARG A 177 -4.84 5.30 16.40
C ARG A 177 -5.21 6.73 16.01
N GLU A 178 -4.27 7.67 16.01
CA GLU A 178 -4.52 9.04 15.52
C GLU A 178 -4.82 9.03 14.02
N SER A 179 -4.04 8.29 13.25
CA SER A 179 -4.26 8.08 11.81
C SER A 179 -5.62 7.42 11.55
N MET A 180 -6.01 6.40 12.32
CA MET A 180 -7.34 5.78 12.23
C MET A 180 -8.46 6.78 12.50
N ARG A 181 -8.32 7.67 13.51
CA ARG A 181 -9.32 8.73 13.80
C ARG A 181 -9.41 9.73 12.65
N ARG A 182 -8.28 10.07 12.02
CA ARG A 182 -8.25 10.92 10.82
C ARG A 182 -9.07 10.28 9.71
N LEU A 183 -8.85 9.01 9.40
CA LEU A 183 -9.60 8.27 8.38
C LEU A 183 -11.08 8.11 8.75
N ALA A 184 -11.40 7.86 10.03
CA ALA A 184 -12.79 7.83 10.50
C ALA A 184 -13.50 9.18 10.26
N THR A 185 -12.80 10.30 10.52
CA THR A 185 -13.33 11.64 10.22
C THR A 185 -13.61 11.83 8.73
N MET A 186 -12.71 11.35 7.85
CA MET A 186 -12.95 11.40 6.40
C MET A 186 -14.18 10.57 6.01
N ARG A 187 -14.35 9.38 6.59
CA ARG A 187 -15.57 8.54 6.40
C ARG A 187 -16.84 9.29 6.84
N ASP A 188 -16.80 9.92 8.01
CA ASP A 188 -17.95 10.66 8.57
C ASP A 188 -18.30 11.90 7.71
N HIS A 189 -17.35 12.38 6.90
CA HIS A 189 -17.56 13.43 5.89
C HIS A 189 -17.85 12.89 4.49
N GLY A 190 -18.18 11.61 4.37
CA GLY A 190 -18.68 11.02 3.14
C GLY A 190 -17.67 10.23 2.29
N CYS A 191 -16.42 10.08 2.74
CA CYS A 191 -15.50 9.19 2.06
C CYS A 191 -15.84 7.72 2.37
N ARG A 192 -15.84 6.87 1.34
CA ARG A 192 -15.87 5.42 1.53
C ARG A 192 -14.47 4.92 1.83
N LEU A 193 -14.29 4.16 2.93
CA LEU A 193 -13.00 3.53 3.22
C LEU A 193 -12.93 2.14 2.58
N LEU A 194 -11.82 1.84 1.90
CA LEU A 194 -11.44 0.50 1.46
C LEU A 194 -10.25 0.04 2.28
N TYR A 195 -10.45 -1.04 3.02
CA TYR A 195 -9.48 -1.55 4.00
C TYR A 195 -8.40 -2.41 3.33
N GLY A 196 -7.20 -2.43 3.92
CA GLY A 196 -6.04 -3.06 3.31
C GLY A 196 -6.16 -4.58 3.17
N HIS A 197 -6.78 -5.26 4.16
CA HIS A 197 -6.82 -6.72 4.23
C HIS A 197 -8.24 -7.27 4.50
N ASP A 198 -9.29 -6.56 4.09
CA ASP A 198 -10.68 -6.95 4.29
C ASP A 198 -11.21 -7.73 3.07
N ARG A 199 -11.11 -9.05 3.15
CA ARG A 199 -11.57 -9.94 2.09
C ARG A 199 -13.09 -9.84 1.86
N GLU A 200 -13.87 -9.71 2.93
CA GLU A 200 -15.34 -9.60 2.83
C GLU A 200 -15.73 -8.31 2.11
N GLN A 201 -15.05 -7.19 2.42
CA GLN A 201 -15.27 -5.94 1.73
C GLN A 201 -14.88 -6.04 0.26
N LEU A 202 -13.73 -6.66 -0.05
CA LEU A 202 -13.25 -6.82 -1.43
C LEU A 202 -14.22 -7.67 -2.27
N ASP A 203 -14.67 -8.80 -1.73
CA ASP A 203 -15.62 -9.68 -2.41
C ASP A 203 -17.01 -9.03 -2.62
N GLY A 204 -17.31 -7.97 -1.88
CA GLY A 204 -18.52 -7.15 -2.02
C GLY A 204 -18.42 -6.00 -3.02
N LEU A 205 -17.26 -5.78 -3.64
CA LEU A 205 -17.11 -4.75 -4.67
C LEU A 205 -17.72 -5.20 -6.00
N PRO A 206 -18.18 -4.26 -6.85
CA PRO A 206 -18.68 -4.58 -8.18
C PRO A 206 -17.57 -5.17 -9.07
N ASP A 207 -17.89 -6.13 -9.92
CA ASP A 207 -16.95 -6.76 -10.87
C ASP A 207 -16.23 -5.74 -11.78
N GLY A 208 -16.85 -4.60 -12.08
CA GLY A 208 -16.27 -3.52 -12.89
C GLY A 208 -15.50 -2.46 -12.11
N GLY A 209 -15.32 -2.65 -10.79
CA GLY A 209 -14.74 -1.64 -9.92
C GLY A 209 -15.71 -0.54 -9.51
N LEU A 210 -15.18 0.52 -8.92
CA LEU A 210 -15.91 1.71 -8.50
C LEU A 210 -15.72 2.82 -9.56
N ALA A 211 -16.78 3.53 -9.88
CA ALA A 211 -16.78 4.64 -10.85
C ALA A 211 -17.20 5.95 -10.19
#